data_7fe8911054df0acba1cee7be8c5d8159
#
_entry.id   7fe8911054df0acba1cee7be8c5d8159
#
_cell.length_a   1.000
_cell.length_b   1.000
_cell.length_c   1.000
_cell.angle_alpha   90.00
_cell.angle_beta   90.00
_cell.angle_gamma   90.00
#
_symmetry.space_group_name_H-M   'P 1'
#
loop_
_entity.id
_entity.type
_entity.pdbx_description
1 polymer ?
#
loop_
_entity_poly.entity_id
_entity_poly.type
_entity_poly.pdbx_seq_one_letter_code
_entity_poly.pdbx_strand_id
1 'polypeptide(L)'
;MKVNVPSADDILGDKLTAFAPNTSGIPYIKNGLNRNLEIIKQLYDVGRLFDAATDLDCIKTAYGRIVPVEMSYRNLPANSLLSLDDTIATAKCLATRGKSGIGDFEALQNGINRLKSFMYLGKYYIEQASADAAKAAYLAAVIKHDLTGIEKYDSAQPVVKSEKNLPSAISKMLMGNPEAYFYWSKYAEIEDF
;
A
#
# COMPACT_ATOMS: atom_id res chain seq x y z
N MET A 1 -6.32 -6.05 -35.46
CA MET A 1 -5.71 -4.90 -34.77
C MET A 1 -5.11 -5.43 -33.47
N LYS A 2 -3.80 -5.26 -33.22
CA LYS A 2 -3.18 -5.60 -31.93
C LYS A 2 -3.41 -4.42 -30.99
N VAL A 3 -4.01 -4.67 -29.84
CA VAL A 3 -4.18 -3.67 -28.79
C VAL A 3 -3.21 -4.01 -27.67
N ASN A 4 -2.35 -3.06 -27.30
CA ASN A 4 -1.50 -3.21 -26.14
C ASN A 4 -2.34 -2.96 -24.87
N VAL A 5 -2.35 -3.92 -23.96
CA VAL A 5 -2.96 -3.80 -22.64
C VAL A 5 -1.85 -3.75 -21.59
N PRO A 6 -2.01 -2.97 -20.49
CA PRO A 6 -1.03 -2.94 -19.43
C PRO A 6 -0.93 -4.32 -18.76
N SER A 7 0.27 -4.67 -18.31
CA SER A 7 0.51 -5.87 -17.49
C SER A 7 -0.03 -5.68 -16.08
N ALA A 8 -0.07 -6.77 -15.29
CA ALA A 8 -0.40 -6.66 -13.86
C ALA A 8 0.63 -5.79 -13.11
N ASP A 9 1.90 -5.85 -13.53
CA ASP A 9 2.99 -5.06 -12.94
C ASP A 9 2.85 -3.57 -13.29
N ASP A 10 2.48 -3.21 -14.54
CA ASP A 10 2.15 -1.82 -14.91
C ASP A 10 0.99 -1.27 -14.07
N ILE A 11 -0.07 -2.09 -13.90
CA ILE A 11 -1.25 -1.69 -13.12
C ILE A 11 -0.89 -1.55 -11.64
N LEU A 12 -0.01 -2.40 -11.09
CA LEU A 12 0.44 -2.27 -9.70
C LEU A 12 1.16 -0.94 -9.46
N GLY A 13 2.04 -0.51 -10.37
CA GLY A 13 2.69 0.80 -10.30
C GLY A 13 1.70 1.96 -10.28
N ASP A 14 0.67 1.92 -11.13
CA ASP A 14 -0.43 2.89 -11.15
C ASP A 14 -1.22 2.90 -9.83
N LYS A 15 -1.64 1.72 -9.35
CA LYS A 15 -2.43 1.59 -8.13
C LYS A 15 -1.69 2.05 -6.88
N LEU A 16 -0.37 1.79 -6.81
CA LEU A 16 0.46 2.28 -5.73
C LEU A 16 0.49 3.82 -5.70
N THR A 17 0.60 4.47 -6.87
CA THR A 17 0.50 5.94 -7.00
C THR A 17 -0.83 6.45 -6.45
N ALA A 18 -1.93 5.76 -6.71
CA ALA A 18 -3.26 6.15 -6.31
C ALA A 18 -3.53 5.97 -4.80
N PHE A 19 -2.75 5.13 -4.09
CA PHE A 19 -2.80 4.93 -2.63
C PHE A 19 -1.86 5.87 -1.86
N ALA A 20 -1.79 7.15 -2.25
CA ALA A 20 -1.01 8.21 -1.60
C ALA A 20 -1.89 9.46 -1.42
N PRO A 21 -2.85 9.46 -0.45
CA PRO A 21 -3.97 10.40 -0.41
C PRO A 21 -3.57 11.86 -0.14
N ASN A 22 -2.41 12.10 0.44
CA ASN A 22 -1.94 13.46 0.74
C ASN A 22 -1.08 14.05 -0.39
N THR A 23 -0.66 13.23 -1.37
CA THR A 23 0.22 13.63 -2.47
C THR A 23 -0.37 13.31 -3.85
N SER A 24 0.10 12.25 -4.52
CA SER A 24 -0.30 11.87 -5.88
C SER A 24 -1.68 11.20 -5.94
N GLY A 25 -2.07 10.52 -4.87
CA GLY A 25 -3.22 9.61 -4.88
C GLY A 25 -4.58 10.29 -4.72
N ILE A 26 -5.60 9.48 -4.48
CA ILE A 26 -6.98 9.91 -4.29
C ILE A 26 -7.09 10.65 -2.95
N PRO A 27 -7.42 11.96 -2.92
CA PRO A 27 -7.54 12.70 -1.66
C PRO A 27 -8.75 12.22 -0.84
N TYR A 28 -8.68 12.36 0.49
CA TYR A 28 -9.80 12.02 1.38
C TYR A 28 -11.09 12.76 1.01
N ILE A 29 -10.97 14.01 0.57
CA ILE A 29 -12.09 14.83 0.11
C ILE A 29 -11.75 15.39 -1.28
N LYS A 30 -12.67 15.19 -2.24
CA LYS A 30 -12.59 15.78 -3.60
C LYS A 30 -13.93 16.39 -3.97
N ASN A 31 -13.92 17.68 -4.30
CA ASN A 31 -15.14 18.44 -4.62
C ASN A 31 -16.22 18.35 -3.52
N GLY A 32 -15.82 18.43 -2.24
CA GLY A 32 -16.71 18.32 -1.10
C GLY A 32 -17.23 16.88 -0.82
N LEU A 33 -16.83 15.88 -1.61
CA LEU A 33 -17.25 14.50 -1.46
C LEU A 33 -16.14 13.65 -0.85
N ASN A 34 -16.53 12.80 0.11
CA ASN A 34 -15.65 11.84 0.74
C ASN A 34 -15.26 10.73 -0.25
N ARG A 35 -13.96 10.41 -0.33
CA ARG A 35 -13.37 9.42 -1.23
C ARG A 35 -12.75 8.21 -0.50
N ASN A 36 -13.17 7.96 0.72
CA ASN A 36 -12.61 6.89 1.55
C ASN A 36 -12.72 5.51 0.90
N LEU A 37 -13.85 5.21 0.27
CA LEU A 37 -14.07 3.96 -0.45
C LEU A 37 -13.07 3.81 -1.62
N GLU A 38 -12.88 4.88 -2.37
CA GLU A 38 -11.99 4.90 -3.53
C GLU A 38 -10.52 4.68 -3.11
N ILE A 39 -10.08 5.28 -2.00
CA ILE A 39 -8.75 5.06 -1.43
C ILE A 39 -8.57 3.57 -1.07
N ILE A 40 -9.52 2.99 -0.37
CA ILE A 40 -9.44 1.58 0.05
C ILE A 40 -9.55 0.60 -1.12
N LYS A 41 -10.26 0.96 -2.19
CA LYS A 41 -10.22 0.17 -3.45
C LYS A 41 -8.82 0.10 -4.03
N GLN A 42 -8.06 1.22 -4.02
CA GLN A 42 -6.68 1.20 -4.50
C GLN A 42 -5.81 0.30 -3.62
N LEU A 43 -5.96 0.37 -2.30
CA LEU A 43 -5.23 -0.50 -1.38
C LEU A 43 -5.54 -1.99 -1.64
N TYR A 44 -6.81 -2.33 -1.80
CA TYR A 44 -7.24 -3.68 -2.16
C TYR A 44 -6.61 -4.17 -3.46
N ASP A 45 -6.63 -3.32 -4.50
CA ASP A 45 -6.00 -3.62 -5.79
C ASP A 45 -4.49 -3.81 -5.65
N VAL A 46 -3.80 -2.93 -4.89
CA VAL A 46 -2.37 -3.06 -4.59
C VAL A 46 -2.07 -4.42 -3.95
N GLY A 47 -2.84 -4.83 -2.94
CA GLY A 47 -2.63 -6.12 -2.27
C GLY A 47 -2.75 -7.30 -3.23
N ARG A 48 -3.78 -7.32 -4.08
CA ARG A 48 -4.01 -8.42 -5.06
C ARG A 48 -2.98 -8.44 -6.16
N LEU A 49 -2.63 -7.27 -6.70
CA LEU A 49 -1.63 -7.14 -7.76
C LEU A 49 -0.23 -7.44 -7.25
N PHE A 50 0.09 -7.05 -6.00
CA PHE A 50 1.35 -7.40 -5.37
C PHE A 50 1.56 -8.93 -5.32
N ASP A 51 0.53 -9.70 -4.97
CA ASP A 51 0.63 -11.17 -4.94
C ASP A 51 0.91 -11.76 -6.32
N ALA A 52 0.40 -11.15 -7.39
CA ALA A 52 0.60 -11.55 -8.78
C ALA A 52 1.85 -10.95 -9.45
N ALA A 53 2.50 -9.98 -8.81
CA ALA A 53 3.64 -9.25 -9.39
C ALA A 53 4.84 -10.16 -9.67
N THR A 54 5.49 -9.96 -10.81
CA THR A 54 6.62 -10.75 -11.30
C THR A 54 7.80 -9.91 -11.78
N ASP A 55 7.57 -8.64 -12.13
CA ASP A 55 8.57 -7.73 -12.72
C ASP A 55 8.61 -6.39 -11.96
N LEU A 56 9.57 -6.28 -11.04
CA LEU A 56 9.76 -5.08 -10.24
C LEU A 56 10.19 -3.86 -11.07
N ASP A 57 10.97 -4.05 -12.13
CA ASP A 57 11.43 -2.94 -12.97
C ASP A 57 10.28 -2.37 -13.79
N CYS A 58 9.33 -3.21 -14.22
CA CYS A 58 8.09 -2.78 -14.83
C CYS A 58 7.27 -1.92 -13.85
N ILE A 59 7.11 -2.37 -12.59
CA ILE A 59 6.39 -1.62 -11.53
C ILE A 59 7.04 -0.27 -11.29
N LYS A 60 8.38 -0.21 -11.10
CA LYS A 60 9.14 1.03 -10.90
C LYS A 60 8.96 2.00 -12.06
N THR A 61 9.04 1.48 -13.29
CA THR A 61 8.89 2.26 -14.52
C THR A 61 7.50 2.87 -14.62
N ALA A 62 6.45 2.09 -14.39
CA ALA A 62 5.07 2.55 -14.41
C ALA A 62 4.83 3.61 -13.32
N TYR A 63 5.25 3.33 -12.08
CA TYR A 63 5.16 4.28 -10.96
C TYR A 63 5.85 5.61 -11.28
N GLY A 64 7.11 5.56 -11.76
CA GLY A 64 7.90 6.76 -12.10
C GLY A 64 7.31 7.61 -13.23
N ARG A 65 6.56 7.00 -14.15
CA ARG A 65 5.86 7.73 -15.23
C ARG A 65 4.56 8.38 -14.76
N ILE A 66 3.83 7.75 -13.85
CA ILE A 66 2.49 8.19 -13.43
C ILE A 66 2.55 9.25 -12.35
N VAL A 67 3.44 9.11 -11.34
CA VAL A 67 3.53 10.05 -10.21
C VAL A 67 3.65 11.51 -10.62
N PRO A 68 4.55 11.91 -11.56
CA PRO A 68 4.66 13.32 -11.97
C PRO A 68 3.36 13.88 -12.55
N VAL A 69 2.62 13.05 -13.28
CA VAL A 69 1.34 13.44 -13.89
C VAL A 69 0.28 13.66 -12.81
N GLU A 70 0.12 12.71 -11.91
CA GLU A 70 -0.87 12.78 -10.83
C GLU A 70 -0.58 13.93 -9.86
N MET A 71 0.69 14.17 -9.49
CA MET A 71 1.08 15.29 -8.67
C MET A 71 0.79 16.63 -9.35
N SER A 72 0.97 16.71 -10.69
CA SER A 72 0.66 17.92 -11.43
C SER A 72 -0.83 18.30 -11.36
N TYR A 73 -1.75 17.34 -11.39
CA TYR A 73 -3.19 17.56 -11.21
C TYR A 73 -3.54 18.13 -9.83
N ARG A 74 -2.65 17.97 -8.87
CA ARG A 74 -2.80 18.50 -7.50
C ARG A 74 -1.99 19.77 -7.25
N ASN A 75 -1.37 20.35 -8.29
CA ASN A 75 -0.46 21.49 -8.22
C ASN A 75 0.72 21.26 -7.26
N LEU A 76 1.19 20.01 -7.18
CA LEU A 76 2.37 19.63 -6.39
C LEU A 76 3.59 19.47 -7.30
N PRO A 77 4.79 19.81 -6.81
CA PRO A 77 6.01 19.57 -7.56
C PRO A 77 6.21 18.05 -7.75
N ALA A 78 6.64 17.63 -8.94
CA ALA A 78 6.93 16.24 -9.25
C ALA A 78 8.04 15.71 -8.32
N ASN A 79 7.67 14.85 -7.38
CA ASN A 79 8.58 14.22 -6.42
C ASN A 79 8.08 12.84 -6.02
N SER A 80 8.64 11.81 -6.65
CA SER A 80 8.27 10.41 -6.41
C SER A 80 8.55 9.98 -4.96
N LEU A 81 9.57 10.52 -4.31
CA LEU A 81 9.89 10.18 -2.92
C LEU A 81 8.78 10.65 -1.96
N LEU A 82 8.22 11.86 -2.17
CA LEU A 82 7.09 12.34 -1.36
C LEU A 82 5.86 11.44 -1.51
N SER A 83 5.61 10.91 -2.69
CA SER A 83 4.49 9.99 -2.92
C SER A 83 4.72 8.63 -2.26
N LEU A 84 5.94 8.10 -2.29
CA LEU A 84 6.31 6.87 -1.59
C LEU A 84 6.21 7.03 -0.07
N ASP A 85 6.70 8.15 0.46
CA ASP A 85 6.60 8.48 1.89
C ASP A 85 5.13 8.60 2.35
N ASP A 86 4.27 9.18 1.52
CA ASP A 86 2.83 9.27 1.82
C ASP A 86 2.17 7.88 1.81
N THR A 87 2.51 7.02 0.85
CA THR A 87 2.06 5.62 0.83
C THR A 87 2.44 4.90 2.13
N ILE A 88 3.72 5.01 2.55
CA ILE A 88 4.24 4.41 3.77
C ILE A 88 3.53 4.97 5.00
N ALA A 89 3.40 6.29 5.09
CA ALA A 89 2.77 6.97 6.22
C ALA A 89 1.27 6.59 6.35
N THR A 90 0.54 6.52 5.23
CA THR A 90 -0.87 6.10 5.19
C THR A 90 -1.02 4.62 5.60
N ALA A 91 -0.12 3.75 5.13
CA ALA A 91 -0.09 2.35 5.50
C ALA A 91 0.19 2.15 6.99
N LYS A 92 1.16 2.89 7.58
CA LYS A 92 1.44 2.92 9.02
C LYS A 92 0.23 3.38 9.82
N CYS A 93 -0.45 4.45 9.38
CA CYS A 93 -1.68 4.96 10.00
C CYS A 93 -2.75 3.85 10.07
N LEU A 94 -2.99 3.14 8.98
CA LEU A 94 -3.96 2.05 8.94
C LEU A 94 -3.57 0.90 9.86
N ALA A 95 -2.34 0.39 9.75
CA ALA A 95 -1.86 -0.77 10.51
C ALA A 95 -1.79 -0.52 12.01
N THR A 96 -1.49 0.70 12.44
CA THR A 96 -1.41 1.09 13.85
C THR A 96 -2.70 1.69 14.39
N ARG A 97 -3.76 1.74 13.59
CA ARG A 97 -5.06 2.33 13.93
C ARG A 97 -4.92 3.80 14.37
N GLY A 98 -4.19 4.58 13.57
CA GLY A 98 -3.96 6.01 13.79
C GLY A 98 -2.92 6.35 14.87
N LYS A 99 -2.22 5.38 15.46
CA LYS A 99 -1.21 5.64 16.49
C LYS A 99 0.15 6.05 15.93
N SER A 100 0.38 5.80 14.66
CA SER A 100 1.62 6.10 13.94
C SER A 100 1.29 6.36 12.47
N GLY A 101 2.20 7.02 11.76
CA GLY A 101 2.00 7.41 10.36
C GLY A 101 1.24 8.72 10.24
N ILE A 102 0.92 9.09 9.00
CA ILE A 102 0.15 10.29 8.65
C ILE A 102 -1.05 9.84 7.82
N GLY A 103 -2.26 10.22 8.27
CA GLY A 103 -3.50 9.86 7.58
C GLY A 103 -4.71 10.05 8.50
N ASP A 104 -5.88 9.83 7.92
CA ASP A 104 -7.14 9.82 8.63
C ASP A 104 -7.60 8.37 8.82
N PHE A 105 -7.32 7.80 9.99
CA PHE A 105 -7.68 6.41 10.29
C PHE A 105 -9.20 6.18 10.26
N GLU A 106 -10.01 7.15 10.72
CA GLU A 106 -11.47 7.03 10.72
C GLU A 106 -12.00 6.98 9.28
N ALA A 107 -11.45 7.82 8.40
CA ALA A 107 -11.76 7.79 6.98
C ALA A 107 -11.37 6.45 6.33
N LEU A 108 -10.17 5.94 6.60
CA LEU A 108 -9.70 4.64 6.09
C LEU A 108 -10.59 3.50 6.60
N GLN A 109 -10.93 3.48 7.90
CA GLN A 109 -11.81 2.48 8.50
C GLN A 109 -13.22 2.53 7.90
N ASN A 110 -13.75 3.73 7.64
CA ASN A 110 -15.02 3.92 6.94
C ASN A 110 -14.96 3.35 5.52
N GLY A 111 -13.86 3.61 4.79
CA GLY A 111 -13.62 3.06 3.45
C GLY A 111 -13.64 1.53 3.44
N ILE A 112 -13.00 0.87 4.42
CA ILE A 112 -12.99 -0.59 4.58
C ILE A 112 -14.43 -1.11 4.80
N ASN A 113 -15.19 -0.48 5.72
CA ASN A 113 -16.56 -0.87 6.00
C ASN A 113 -17.47 -0.74 4.76
N ARG A 114 -17.25 0.30 3.96
CA ARG A 114 -17.99 0.51 2.71
C ARG A 114 -17.59 -0.50 1.64
N LEU A 115 -16.29 -0.79 1.46
CA LEU A 115 -15.82 -1.76 0.48
C LEU A 115 -16.41 -3.15 0.72
N LYS A 116 -16.53 -3.56 1.98
CA LYS A 116 -17.16 -4.83 2.37
C LYS A 116 -18.55 -5.00 1.77
N SER A 117 -19.33 -3.92 1.63
CA SER A 117 -20.69 -3.95 1.09
C SER A 117 -20.74 -4.17 -0.43
N PHE A 118 -19.63 -3.99 -1.14
CA PHE A 118 -19.51 -4.20 -2.59
C PHE A 118 -18.89 -5.55 -2.95
N MET A 119 -18.34 -6.28 -1.96
CA MET A 119 -17.74 -7.59 -2.20
C MET A 119 -18.83 -8.66 -2.36
N TYR A 120 -18.98 -9.21 -3.57
CA TYR A 120 -19.93 -10.28 -3.83
C TYR A 120 -19.48 -11.62 -3.22
N LEU A 121 -18.19 -11.92 -3.33
CA LEU A 121 -17.56 -13.10 -2.74
C LEU A 121 -16.37 -12.67 -1.87
N GLY A 122 -16.35 -13.15 -0.64
CA GLY A 122 -15.30 -12.85 0.31
C GLY A 122 -15.63 -11.70 1.26
N LYS A 123 -14.70 -11.46 2.16
CA LYS A 123 -14.84 -10.44 3.20
C LYS A 123 -13.57 -9.61 3.21
N TYR A 124 -13.71 -8.30 3.30
CA TYR A 124 -12.59 -7.39 3.44
C TYR A 124 -12.73 -6.64 4.77
N TYR A 125 -11.91 -7.01 5.72
CA TYR A 125 -11.88 -6.43 7.06
C TYR A 125 -10.55 -5.75 7.30
N ILE A 126 -10.40 -5.18 8.48
CA ILE A 126 -9.18 -4.48 8.89
C ILE A 126 -7.94 -5.37 8.86
N GLU A 127 -8.11 -6.69 9.07
CA GLU A 127 -7.01 -7.66 9.02
C GLU A 127 -6.45 -7.80 7.60
N GLN A 128 -7.32 -7.95 6.59
CA GLN A 128 -6.91 -7.99 5.17
C GLN A 128 -6.33 -6.65 4.74
N ALA A 129 -6.98 -5.54 5.12
CA ALA A 129 -6.48 -4.20 4.83
C ALA A 129 -5.11 -3.93 5.47
N SER A 130 -4.84 -4.49 6.66
CA SER A 130 -3.53 -4.40 7.32
C SER A 130 -2.45 -5.18 6.58
N ALA A 131 -2.77 -6.35 6.00
CA ALA A 131 -1.83 -7.11 5.18
C ALA A 131 -1.54 -6.36 3.86
N ASP A 132 -2.58 -5.85 3.19
CA ASP A 132 -2.41 -5.07 1.96
C ASP A 132 -1.64 -3.77 2.21
N ALA A 133 -1.85 -3.10 3.37
CA ALA A 133 -1.08 -1.93 3.78
C ALA A 133 0.40 -2.26 4.03
N ALA A 134 0.69 -3.42 4.64
CA ALA A 134 2.07 -3.87 4.83
C ALA A 134 2.77 -4.15 3.48
N LYS A 135 2.06 -4.78 2.51
CA LYS A 135 2.56 -4.96 1.13
C LYS A 135 2.85 -3.63 0.45
N ALA A 136 1.92 -2.66 0.56
CA ALA A 136 2.07 -1.33 -0.03
C ALA A 136 3.28 -0.59 0.57
N ALA A 137 3.45 -0.61 1.89
CA ALA A 137 4.60 0.02 2.56
C ALA A 137 5.93 -0.64 2.18
N TYR A 138 5.97 -1.97 2.17
CA TYR A 138 7.16 -2.73 1.77
C TYR A 138 7.53 -2.44 0.32
N LEU A 139 6.57 -2.50 -0.62
CA LEU A 139 6.82 -2.18 -2.03
C LEU A 139 7.29 -0.73 -2.21
N ALA A 140 6.68 0.21 -1.49
CA ALA A 140 7.09 1.61 -1.54
C ALA A 140 8.53 1.81 -1.03
N ALA A 141 8.94 1.13 0.04
CA ALA A 141 10.31 1.15 0.54
C ALA A 141 11.30 0.52 -0.46
N VAL A 142 10.93 -0.62 -1.07
CA VAL A 142 11.74 -1.27 -2.12
C VAL A 142 11.98 -0.33 -3.30
N ILE A 143 10.94 0.37 -3.77
CA ILE A 143 11.06 1.35 -4.86
C ILE A 143 11.90 2.55 -4.43
N LYS A 144 11.66 3.09 -3.24
CA LYS A 144 12.34 4.27 -2.69
C LYS A 144 13.84 4.08 -2.56
N HIS A 145 14.27 2.87 -2.18
CA HIS A 145 15.69 2.52 -2.00
C HIS A 145 16.29 1.79 -3.21
N ASP A 146 15.58 1.76 -4.33
CA ASP A 146 15.99 1.13 -5.59
C ASP A 146 16.48 -0.32 -5.44
N LEU A 147 15.83 -1.10 -4.59
CA LEU A 147 16.17 -2.50 -4.39
C LEU A 147 15.77 -3.35 -5.61
N THR A 148 16.44 -4.47 -5.81
CA THR A 148 16.32 -5.29 -7.04
C THR A 148 15.33 -6.43 -6.94
N GLY A 149 14.69 -6.64 -5.78
CA GLY A 149 13.76 -7.75 -5.59
C GLY A 149 12.74 -7.51 -4.50
N ILE A 150 11.66 -8.26 -4.56
CA ILE A 150 10.62 -8.34 -3.52
C ILE A 150 10.50 -9.77 -3.03
N GLU A 151 10.41 -9.95 -1.72
CA GLU A 151 10.11 -11.23 -1.12
C GLU A 151 8.59 -11.41 -1.01
N LYS A 152 8.13 -12.65 -1.12
CA LYS A 152 6.72 -13.02 -0.98
C LYS A 152 6.51 -13.83 0.29
N TYR A 153 5.40 -13.56 0.97
CA TYR A 153 4.96 -14.37 2.10
C TYR A 153 4.56 -15.77 1.62
N ASP A 154 5.06 -16.79 2.32
CA ASP A 154 4.69 -18.18 2.11
C ASP A 154 4.02 -18.71 3.40
N SER A 155 2.72 -19.00 3.32
CA SER A 155 1.96 -19.51 4.47
C SER A 155 2.41 -20.89 4.95
N ALA A 156 3.17 -21.65 4.16
CA ALA A 156 3.76 -22.92 4.54
C ALA A 156 5.02 -22.78 5.42
N GLN A 157 5.59 -21.56 5.49
CA GLN A 157 6.79 -21.25 6.24
C GLN A 157 6.43 -20.52 7.56
N PRO A 158 7.07 -20.88 8.69
CA PRO A 158 6.88 -20.12 9.91
C PRO A 158 7.47 -18.72 9.77
N VAL A 159 6.71 -17.69 10.19
CA VAL A 159 7.24 -16.33 10.24
C VAL A 159 8.14 -16.16 11.45
N VAL A 160 9.39 -15.80 11.22
CA VAL A 160 10.38 -15.57 12.26
C VAL A 160 10.17 -14.18 12.87
N LYS A 161 10.34 -14.09 14.20
CA LYS A 161 10.28 -12.80 14.90
C LYS A 161 11.43 -11.91 14.44
N SER A 162 11.10 -10.69 14.01
CA SER A 162 12.09 -9.68 13.62
C SER A 162 12.94 -9.24 14.82
N GLU A 163 14.23 -9.02 14.58
CA GLU A 163 15.15 -8.40 15.56
C GLU A 163 14.98 -6.87 15.61
N LYS A 164 14.27 -6.29 14.64
CA LYS A 164 13.99 -4.85 14.58
C LYS A 164 12.94 -4.44 15.60
N ASN A 165 13.05 -3.22 16.11
CA ASN A 165 12.11 -2.66 17.04
C ASN A 165 10.81 -2.24 16.32
N LEU A 166 9.82 -3.14 16.31
CA LEU A 166 8.51 -2.88 15.73
C LEU A 166 7.53 -2.36 16.79
N PRO A 167 6.64 -1.41 16.44
CA PRO A 167 5.58 -0.98 17.33
C PRO A 167 4.75 -2.15 17.87
N SER A 168 4.26 -2.01 19.11
CA SER A 168 3.45 -3.06 19.77
C SER A 168 2.26 -3.52 18.92
N ALA A 169 1.62 -2.61 18.18
CA ALA A 169 0.52 -2.96 17.28
C ALA A 169 0.95 -3.95 16.19
N ILE A 170 2.15 -3.73 15.59
CA ILE A 170 2.72 -4.60 14.56
C ILE A 170 3.24 -5.90 15.18
N SER A 171 3.95 -5.83 16.31
CA SER A 171 4.47 -7.02 16.99
C SER A 171 3.38 -8.05 17.34
N LYS A 172 2.17 -7.59 17.66
CA LYS A 172 1.02 -8.46 17.94
C LYS A 172 0.48 -9.18 16.68
N MET A 173 0.79 -8.67 15.48
CA MET A 173 0.36 -9.30 14.23
C MET A 173 1.06 -10.63 13.98
N LEU A 174 2.22 -10.91 14.59
CA LEU A 174 2.91 -12.19 14.46
C LEU A 174 1.97 -13.39 14.71
N MET A 175 1.07 -13.28 15.68
CA MET A 175 0.14 -14.36 16.03
C MET A 175 -1.23 -14.24 15.34
N GLY A 176 -1.69 -13.02 15.06
CA GLY A 176 -3.04 -12.77 14.56
C GLY A 176 -3.13 -12.49 13.06
N ASN A 177 -2.04 -12.06 12.44
CA ASN A 177 -1.95 -11.72 11.02
C ASN A 177 -0.51 -11.87 10.53
N PRO A 178 0.00 -13.12 10.43
CA PRO A 178 1.41 -13.38 10.12
C PRO A 178 1.85 -12.82 8.77
N GLU A 179 0.97 -12.74 7.78
CA GLU A 179 1.25 -12.11 6.49
C GLU A 179 1.57 -10.62 6.65
N ALA A 180 0.73 -9.87 7.36
CA ALA A 180 1.00 -8.46 7.64
C ALA A 180 2.29 -8.28 8.43
N TYR A 181 2.53 -9.14 9.44
CA TYR A 181 3.76 -9.11 10.22
C TYR A 181 4.99 -9.34 9.35
N PHE A 182 4.95 -10.32 8.44
CA PHE A 182 6.05 -10.63 7.51
C PHE A 182 6.45 -9.37 6.71
N TYR A 183 5.50 -8.72 6.05
CA TYR A 183 5.80 -7.55 5.22
C TYR A 183 6.25 -6.34 6.04
N TRP A 184 5.71 -6.14 7.26
CA TRP A 184 6.24 -5.11 8.16
C TRP A 184 7.65 -5.40 8.66
N SER A 185 8.00 -6.68 8.85
CA SER A 185 9.37 -7.07 9.18
C SER A 185 10.32 -6.79 8.02
N LYS A 186 9.91 -7.12 6.79
CA LYS A 186 10.68 -6.80 5.57
C LYS A 186 10.80 -5.29 5.33
N TYR A 187 9.77 -4.53 5.60
CA TYR A 187 9.85 -3.08 5.60
C TYR A 187 10.90 -2.58 6.60
N ALA A 188 10.89 -3.09 7.83
CA ALA A 188 11.82 -2.67 8.88
C ALA A 188 13.29 -3.11 8.66
N GLU A 189 13.54 -4.05 7.75
CA GLU A 189 14.90 -4.37 7.27
C GLU A 189 15.46 -3.25 6.37
N ILE A 190 14.59 -2.47 5.71
CA ILE A 190 14.93 -1.41 4.76
C ILE A 190 14.92 -0.04 5.43
N GLU A 191 13.88 0.27 6.19
CA GLU A 191 13.66 1.56 6.87
C GLU A 191 13.21 1.34 8.31
N ASP A 192 13.54 2.29 9.18
CA ASP A 192 13.00 2.30 10.54
C ASP A 192 11.48 2.57 10.52
N PHE A 193 10.78 1.95 11.45
CA PHE A 193 9.32 2.05 11.52
C PHE A 193 8.84 3.43 12.00
#